data_205b0c6f3a0b15f01d76c3233dfe35ca
#
_entry.id   205b0c6f3a0b15f01d76c3233dfe35ca
#
_cell.length_a   1.000
_cell.length_b   1.000
_cell.length_c   1.000
_cell.angle_alpha   90.00
_cell.angle_beta   90.00
_cell.angle_gamma   90.00
#
_symmetry.space_group_name_H-M   'P 1'
#
loop_
_entity.id
_entity.type
_entity.pdbx_description
1 polymer ?
#
loop_
_entity_poly.entity_id
_entity_poly.type
_entity_poly.pdbx_seq_one_letter_code
_entity_poly.pdbx_strand_id
1 'polypeptide(L)'
;MSVESTVRAVTTYRLTEMKQRGEKIAMLTSYDYSMAKIVDAAGIDVILVGDSAANVMAGYETTLPITLDMMIYHACSVVRAVNRALVVVDLPFGTYQGNSKVALDSACLLYTSDAADDRI
;
A
#
# COMPACT_ATOMS: atom_id res chain seq x y z
N MET A 1 26.74 -9.77 -11.62
CA MET A 1 25.33 -9.42 -11.86
C MET A 1 24.61 -9.27 -10.54
N SER A 2 23.90 -8.18 -10.38
CA SER A 2 23.16 -7.93 -9.15
C SER A 2 21.95 -8.85 -9.05
N VAL A 3 21.69 -9.39 -7.84
CA VAL A 3 20.48 -10.17 -7.58
C VAL A 3 19.22 -9.34 -7.84
N GLU A 4 19.31 -8.03 -7.63
CA GLU A 4 18.21 -7.09 -7.85
C GLU A 4 17.70 -7.08 -9.30
N SER A 5 18.59 -7.36 -10.28
CA SER A 5 18.19 -7.38 -11.69
C SER A 5 17.21 -8.49 -12.02
N THR A 6 17.03 -9.48 -11.15
CA THR A 6 16.11 -10.60 -11.34
C THR A 6 14.80 -10.43 -10.61
N VAL A 7 14.68 -9.40 -9.76
CA VAL A 7 13.45 -9.13 -8.98
C VAL A 7 12.43 -8.44 -9.86
N ARG A 8 11.24 -9.03 -9.96
CA ARG A 8 10.11 -8.44 -10.69
C ARG A 8 9.06 -7.91 -9.72
N ALA A 9 8.64 -6.68 -9.94
CA ALA A 9 7.57 -6.09 -9.16
C ALA A 9 6.27 -6.85 -9.38
N VAL A 10 5.52 -7.08 -8.30
CA VAL A 10 4.19 -7.66 -8.37
C VAL A 10 3.22 -6.60 -8.88
N THR A 11 2.45 -6.95 -9.89
CA THR A 11 1.44 -6.09 -10.50
C THR A 11 0.05 -6.67 -10.28
N THR A 12 -0.98 -5.88 -10.54
CA THR A 12 -2.37 -6.37 -10.49
C THR A 12 -2.59 -7.52 -11.49
N TYR A 13 -1.95 -7.44 -12.65
CA TYR A 13 -2.01 -8.52 -13.65
C TYR A 13 -1.43 -9.82 -13.10
N ARG A 14 -0.30 -9.74 -12.40
CA ARG A 14 0.31 -10.92 -11.79
C ARG A 14 -0.60 -11.55 -10.73
N LEU A 15 -1.31 -10.76 -9.96
CA LEU A 15 -2.27 -11.30 -8.99
C LEU A 15 -3.38 -12.08 -9.69
N THR A 16 -3.86 -11.57 -10.82
CA THR A 16 -4.84 -12.27 -11.64
C THR A 16 -4.30 -13.60 -12.16
N GLU A 17 -3.06 -13.62 -12.64
CA GLU A 17 -2.41 -14.85 -13.08
C GLU A 17 -2.28 -15.87 -11.94
N MET A 18 -1.86 -15.41 -10.76
CA MET A 18 -1.74 -16.28 -9.58
C MET A 18 -3.08 -16.94 -9.25
N LYS A 19 -4.15 -16.15 -9.27
CA LYS A 19 -5.50 -16.67 -9.04
C LYS A 19 -5.87 -17.74 -10.07
N GLN A 20 -5.61 -17.50 -11.33
CA GLN A 20 -5.90 -18.45 -12.40
C GLN A 20 -5.13 -19.75 -12.26
N ARG A 21 -3.90 -19.70 -11.75
CA ARG A 21 -3.07 -20.88 -11.51
C ARG A 21 -3.31 -21.55 -10.16
N GLY A 22 -4.21 -21.01 -9.35
CA GLY A 22 -4.48 -21.53 -8.01
C GLY A 22 -3.37 -21.25 -6.99
N GLU A 23 -2.50 -20.31 -7.27
CA GLU A 23 -1.44 -19.89 -6.33
C GLU A 23 -2.01 -18.98 -5.26
N LYS A 24 -1.57 -19.15 -4.03
CA LYS A 24 -1.97 -18.28 -2.92
C LYS A 24 -1.25 -16.94 -2.99
N ILE A 25 -2.00 -15.88 -2.71
CA ILE A 25 -1.46 -14.53 -2.60
C ILE A 25 -1.29 -14.21 -1.13
N ALA A 26 -0.06 -13.90 -0.72
CA ALA A 26 0.25 -13.54 0.66
C ALA A 26 0.24 -12.02 0.81
N MET A 27 -0.52 -11.52 1.77
CA MET A 27 -0.68 -10.10 2.04
C MET A 27 -0.48 -9.81 3.51
N LEU A 28 0.29 -8.77 3.81
CA LEU A 28 0.52 -8.29 5.18
C LEU A 28 0.40 -6.77 5.20
N THR A 29 0.03 -6.24 6.36
CA THR A 29 0.05 -4.79 6.60
C THR A 29 1.45 -4.33 6.98
N SER A 30 1.80 -3.12 6.56
CA SER A 30 2.98 -2.42 7.04
C SER A 30 2.76 -0.91 6.89
N TYR A 31 3.24 -0.13 7.85
CA TYR A 31 2.94 1.31 7.93
C TYR A 31 4.20 2.17 7.89
N ASP A 32 5.39 1.57 7.91
CA ASP A 32 6.64 2.31 7.97
C ASP A 32 7.71 1.70 7.07
N TYR A 33 8.78 2.44 6.89
CA TYR A 33 9.89 2.07 6.03
C TYR A 33 10.60 0.79 6.51
N SER A 34 10.94 0.73 7.78
CA SER A 34 11.76 -0.37 8.30
C SER A 34 11.04 -1.71 8.23
N MET A 35 9.78 -1.73 8.65
CA MET A 35 8.98 -2.95 8.62
C MET A 35 8.67 -3.37 7.18
N ALA A 36 8.32 -2.42 6.32
CA ALA A 36 8.03 -2.72 4.92
C ALA A 36 9.24 -3.33 4.21
N LYS A 37 10.44 -2.86 4.53
CA LYS A 37 11.67 -3.41 3.96
C LYS A 37 11.86 -4.88 4.35
N ILE A 38 11.60 -5.22 5.60
CA ILE A 38 11.70 -6.59 6.10
C ILE A 38 10.65 -7.49 5.44
N VAL A 39 9.42 -7.01 5.41
CA VAL A 39 8.28 -7.77 4.86
C VAL A 39 8.46 -8.02 3.37
N ASP A 40 8.90 -7.01 2.62
CA ASP A 40 9.17 -7.15 1.19
C ASP A 40 10.30 -8.15 0.94
N ALA A 41 11.38 -8.07 1.71
CA ALA A 41 12.51 -8.99 1.60
C ALA A 41 12.12 -10.43 1.92
N ALA A 42 11.09 -10.63 2.76
CA ALA A 42 10.57 -11.95 3.07
C ALA A 42 9.77 -12.58 1.94
N GLY A 43 9.48 -11.84 0.87
CA GLY A 43 8.79 -12.38 -0.30
C GLY A 43 7.29 -12.22 -0.31
N ILE A 44 6.74 -11.34 0.51
CA ILE A 44 5.29 -11.06 0.52
C ILE A 44 4.85 -10.53 -0.86
N ASP A 45 3.66 -10.88 -1.30
CA ASP A 45 3.16 -10.45 -2.60
C ASP A 45 2.53 -9.06 -2.56
N VAL A 46 1.80 -8.75 -1.49
CA VAL A 46 1.07 -7.49 -1.34
C VAL A 46 1.32 -6.93 0.05
N ILE A 47 1.59 -5.63 0.12
CA ILE A 47 1.65 -4.90 1.38
C ILE A 47 0.48 -3.93 1.42
N LEU A 48 -0.32 -4.01 2.48
CA LEU A 48 -1.44 -3.10 2.71
C LEU A 48 -1.00 -1.99 3.65
N VAL A 49 -1.16 -0.75 3.20
CA VAL A 49 -1.09 0.42 4.07
C VAL A 49 -2.52 0.73 4.47
N GLY A 50 -2.94 0.18 5.60
CA GLY A 50 -4.33 0.26 6.06
C GLY A 50 -4.61 1.50 6.88
N ASP A 51 -5.88 1.94 6.89
CA ASP A 51 -6.34 3.02 7.76
C ASP A 51 -6.27 2.62 9.24
N SER A 52 -6.09 1.33 9.52
CA SER A 52 -5.78 0.83 10.86
C SER A 52 -4.48 1.42 11.46
N ALA A 53 -3.69 2.15 10.67
CA ALA A 53 -2.61 2.96 11.20
C ALA A 53 -3.09 3.93 12.29
N ALA A 54 -4.34 4.38 12.22
CA ALA A 54 -4.95 5.19 13.28
C ALA A 54 -4.90 4.48 14.63
N ASN A 55 -5.16 3.18 14.64
CA ASN A 55 -5.16 2.36 15.86
C ASN A 55 -3.75 1.98 16.29
N VAL A 56 -3.00 1.35 15.39
CA VAL A 56 -1.75 0.68 15.77
C VAL A 56 -0.54 1.60 15.79
N MET A 57 -0.58 2.68 15.04
CA MET A 57 0.52 3.65 15.00
C MET A 57 0.23 4.89 15.85
N ALA A 58 -1.00 5.41 15.79
CA ALA A 58 -1.37 6.64 16.48
C ALA A 58 -2.12 6.42 17.80
N GLY A 59 -2.61 5.20 18.05
CA GLY A 59 -3.25 4.86 19.33
C GLY A 59 -4.70 5.31 19.46
N TYR A 60 -5.37 5.68 18.38
CA TYR A 60 -6.80 6.00 18.42
C TYR A 60 -7.64 4.73 18.58
N GLU A 61 -8.82 4.86 19.16
CA GLU A 61 -9.74 3.75 19.34
C GLU A 61 -10.42 3.31 18.05
N THR A 62 -10.55 4.23 17.08
CA THR A 62 -11.16 3.96 15.78
C THR A 62 -10.25 4.44 14.65
N THR A 63 -10.60 4.09 13.41
CA THR A 63 -9.87 4.56 12.24
C THR A 63 -10.36 5.93 11.75
N LEU A 64 -11.44 6.47 12.32
CA LEU A 64 -12.05 7.72 11.86
C LEU A 64 -11.12 8.94 11.88
N PRO A 65 -10.22 9.11 12.87
CA PRO A 65 -9.38 10.31 12.93
C PRO A 65 -8.28 10.39 11.88
N ILE A 66 -7.94 9.30 11.20
CA ILE A 66 -6.84 9.33 10.25
C ILE A 66 -7.20 10.17 9.02
N THR A 67 -6.27 11.02 8.59
CA THR A 67 -6.46 11.90 7.45
C THR A 67 -5.80 11.35 6.20
N LEU A 68 -6.18 11.89 5.04
CA LEU A 68 -5.54 11.56 3.77
C LEU A 68 -4.05 11.89 3.79
N ASP A 69 -3.66 13.03 4.38
CA ASP A 69 -2.25 13.40 4.49
C ASP A 69 -1.45 12.40 5.31
N MET A 70 -2.03 11.88 6.40
CA MET A 70 -1.39 10.83 7.20
C MET A 70 -1.23 9.55 6.38
N MET A 71 -2.24 9.16 5.62
CA MET A 71 -2.15 7.99 4.75
C MET A 71 -1.11 8.15 3.66
N ILE A 72 -0.99 9.34 3.09
CA ILE A 72 0.05 9.66 2.11
C ILE A 72 1.43 9.52 2.74
N TYR A 73 1.61 10.01 3.96
CA TYR A 73 2.88 9.87 4.68
C TYR A 73 3.27 8.40 4.84
N HIS A 74 2.35 7.57 5.31
CA HIS A 74 2.60 6.14 5.49
C HIS A 74 2.85 5.45 4.15
N ALA A 75 2.06 5.76 3.14
CA ALA A 75 2.22 5.17 1.80
C ALA A 75 3.58 5.50 1.19
N CYS A 76 4.02 6.75 1.28
CA CYS A 76 5.33 7.17 0.80
C CYS A 76 6.47 6.41 1.49
N SER A 77 6.35 6.25 2.81
CA SER A 77 7.35 5.52 3.60
C SER A 77 7.47 4.07 3.15
N VAL A 78 6.34 3.41 2.94
CA VAL A 78 6.30 2.01 2.51
C VAL A 78 6.81 1.85 1.07
N VAL A 79 6.36 2.70 0.16
CA VAL A 79 6.76 2.61 -1.25
C VAL A 79 8.27 2.77 -1.42
N ARG A 80 8.89 3.67 -0.66
CA ARG A 80 10.35 3.84 -0.71
C ARG A 80 11.12 2.59 -0.27
N ALA A 81 10.52 1.76 0.57
CA ALA A 81 11.16 0.56 1.11
C ALA A 81 10.99 -0.68 0.20
N VAL A 82 10.00 -0.68 -0.67
CA VAL A 82 9.54 -1.88 -1.37
C VAL A 82 10.18 -1.99 -2.74
N ASN A 83 10.69 -3.17 -3.07
CA ASN A 83 11.24 -3.48 -4.40
C ASN A 83 10.34 -4.41 -5.20
N ARG A 84 9.62 -5.31 -4.54
CA ARG A 84 8.86 -6.37 -5.20
C ARG A 84 7.35 -6.28 -4.96
N ALA A 85 6.92 -6.17 -3.71
CA ALA A 85 5.50 -6.26 -3.35
C ALA A 85 4.66 -5.16 -4.00
N LEU A 86 3.41 -5.50 -4.32
CA LEU A 86 2.42 -4.49 -4.70
C LEU A 86 1.95 -3.77 -3.45
N VAL A 87 1.98 -2.45 -3.46
CA VAL A 87 1.50 -1.65 -2.33
C VAL A 87 0.06 -1.23 -2.59
N VAL A 88 -0.82 -1.57 -1.67
CA VAL A 88 -2.24 -1.19 -1.68
C VAL A 88 -2.49 -0.26 -0.51
N VAL A 89 -3.15 0.85 -0.74
CA VAL A 89 -3.37 1.89 0.27
C VAL A 89 -4.86 2.14 0.43
N ASP A 90 -5.34 2.11 1.68
CA ASP A 90 -6.72 2.45 2.00
C ASP A 90 -6.94 3.96 1.87
N LEU A 91 -8.12 4.34 1.39
CA LEU A 91 -8.59 5.72 1.51
C LEU A 91 -9.27 5.88 2.88
N PRO A 92 -8.93 6.94 3.64
CA PRO A 92 -9.54 7.18 4.95
C PRO A 92 -11.05 7.44 4.85
N PHE A 93 -11.75 7.14 5.94
CA PHE A 93 -13.18 7.44 6.05
C PHE A 93 -13.44 8.93 5.80
N GLY A 94 -14.47 9.21 5.01
CA GLY A 94 -14.82 10.59 4.64
C GLY A 94 -14.15 11.09 3.38
N THR A 95 -13.20 10.36 2.80
CA THR A 95 -12.48 10.80 1.60
C THR A 95 -13.05 10.23 0.30
N TYR A 96 -14.02 9.33 0.37
CA TYR A 96 -14.58 8.70 -0.84
C TYR A 96 -16.09 8.47 -0.79
N GLN A 97 -16.76 8.61 0.37
CA GLN A 97 -18.18 8.27 0.51
C GLN A 97 -19.12 9.35 0.00
N GLY A 98 -18.65 10.59 -0.14
CA GLY A 98 -19.52 11.71 -0.51
C GLY A 98 -20.09 11.57 -1.91
N ASN A 99 -19.25 11.35 -2.89
CA ASN A 99 -19.62 11.08 -4.28
C ASN A 99 -18.40 10.63 -5.06
N SER A 100 -18.59 10.25 -6.33
CA SER A 100 -17.49 9.74 -7.16
C SER A 100 -16.40 10.79 -7.42
N LYS A 101 -16.77 12.07 -7.51
CA LYS A 101 -15.77 13.14 -7.71
C LYS A 101 -14.85 13.24 -6.50
N VAL A 102 -15.40 13.23 -5.29
CA VAL A 102 -14.60 13.27 -4.05
C VAL A 102 -13.68 12.06 -3.98
N ALA A 103 -14.20 10.88 -4.29
CA ALA A 103 -13.40 9.65 -4.29
C ALA A 103 -12.25 9.72 -5.30
N LEU A 104 -12.51 10.21 -6.51
CA LEU A 104 -11.48 10.38 -7.54
C LEU A 104 -10.43 11.40 -7.14
N ASP A 105 -10.84 12.54 -6.59
CA ASP A 105 -9.91 13.58 -6.14
C ASP A 105 -8.98 13.03 -5.06
N SER A 106 -9.51 12.28 -4.09
CA SER A 106 -8.70 11.67 -3.02
C SER A 106 -7.75 10.61 -3.56
N ALA A 107 -8.23 9.75 -4.44
CA ALA A 107 -7.40 8.71 -5.06
C ALA A 107 -6.30 9.32 -5.92
N CYS A 108 -6.62 10.37 -6.69
CA CYS A 108 -5.63 11.06 -7.51
C CYS A 108 -4.57 11.75 -6.66
N LEU A 109 -4.97 12.38 -5.55
CA LEU A 109 -4.02 13.04 -4.65
C LEU A 109 -3.04 12.02 -4.07
N LEU A 110 -3.54 10.87 -3.63
CA LEU A 110 -2.69 9.79 -3.15
C LEU A 110 -1.78 9.26 -4.25
N TYR A 111 -2.33 9.03 -5.43
CA TYR A 111 -1.58 8.49 -6.57
C TYR A 111 -0.51 9.44 -7.08
N THR A 112 -0.75 10.75 -7.07
CA THR A 112 0.20 11.76 -7.56
C THR A 112 1.19 12.24 -6.51
N SER A 113 1.12 11.73 -5.28
CA SER A 113 2.10 12.02 -4.24
C SER A 113 3.43 11.30 -4.53
N ASP A 114 4.44 11.51 -3.68
CA ASP A 114 5.72 10.78 -3.80
C ASP A 114 5.57 9.26 -3.66
N ALA A 115 4.41 8.80 -3.16
CA ALA A 115 4.08 7.39 -3.14
C ALA A 115 3.65 6.88 -4.50
N ALA A 116 3.36 7.76 -5.45
CA ALA A 116 2.88 7.41 -6.78
C ALA A 116 4.02 6.82 -7.62
N ASP A 117 4.33 5.64 -7.31
CA ASP A 117 5.20 4.79 -8.10
C ASP A 117 4.32 3.78 -8.83
N ASP A 118 4.88 3.07 -9.78
CA ASP A 118 4.15 2.02 -10.52
C ASP A 118 3.63 0.90 -9.61
N ARG A 119 3.94 0.96 -8.31
CA ARG A 119 3.60 -0.06 -7.33
C ARG A 119 2.31 0.19 -6.56
N ILE A 120 1.69 1.35 -6.73
CA ILE A 120 0.42 1.66 -6.05
C ILE A 120 -0.77 1.32 -6.94
#